data_5996f0133098ae0629bb28a3df83cf32
#
_entry.id   5996f0133098ae0629bb28a3df83cf32
#
_cell.length_a   1.000
_cell.length_b   1.000
_cell.length_c   1.000
_cell.angle_alpha   90.00
_cell.angle_beta   90.00
_cell.angle_gamma   90.00
#
_symmetry.space_group_name_H-M   'P 1'
#
loop_
_entity.id
_entity.type
_entity.pdbx_description
1 polymer ?
#
loop_
_entity_poly.entity_id
_entity_poly.type
_entity_poly.pdbx_seq_one_letter_code
_entity_poly.pdbx_strand_id
1 'polypeptide(L)'
;RQRQMCIRDRVYAMAAPATEGQFGDDITMNSWKKAMEAVGFDGFFEVGLGGDMTAAYEAEEWAEAYKEGKKKVTSCCPAFVNMVRHHFPELADNISTTISPMAAVSRLIKAKDPEAVTVFIGPCIAKKSEVVDQKIEGNADYVLTYSEIRAIMKAKSVALEPDENSYQESSVYGKRFANAGGVTAAVLQSLKESEDEIDAKVCKCNGAAECKNCLLYTSDAAD
;
A
#
# COMPACT_ATOMS: atom_id res chain seq x y z
N ARG A 1 26.57 17.94 15.81
CA ARG A 1 27.08 17.15 14.67
C ARG A 1 26.33 17.65 13.46
N GLN A 2 26.97 18.48 12.63
CA GLN A 2 26.52 18.78 11.28
C GLN A 2 26.47 17.45 10.54
N ARG A 3 25.26 16.97 10.21
CA ARG A 3 25.08 16.00 9.14
C ARG A 3 25.64 16.67 7.90
N GLN A 4 26.78 16.22 7.42
CA GLN A 4 27.16 16.45 6.04
C GLN A 4 26.00 15.91 5.23
N MET A 5 25.23 16.80 4.62
CA MET A 5 24.31 16.45 3.58
C MET A 5 25.16 15.85 2.48
N CYS A 6 25.16 14.53 2.38
CA CYS A 6 25.66 13.84 1.20
C CYS A 6 24.84 14.31 0.01
N ILE A 7 25.45 15.04 -0.88
CA ILE A 7 24.87 15.80 -1.99
C ILE A 7 24.26 14.87 -3.07
N ARG A 8 23.94 13.61 -2.78
CA ARG A 8 23.48 12.62 -3.78
C ARG A 8 22.60 11.48 -3.30
N ASP A 9 21.88 11.60 -2.22
CA ASP A 9 20.84 10.61 -1.95
C ASP A 9 19.70 10.85 -2.95
N ARG A 10 19.48 9.90 -3.85
CA ARG A 10 18.37 9.97 -4.79
C ARG A 10 17.06 9.79 -4.03
N VAL A 11 16.13 10.71 -4.21
CA VAL A 11 14.85 10.74 -3.50
C VAL A 11 13.73 10.35 -4.46
N TYR A 12 13.06 9.25 -4.16
CA TYR A 12 11.98 8.73 -4.99
C TYR A 12 10.61 8.94 -4.35
N ALA A 13 9.66 9.46 -5.13
CA ALA A 13 8.26 9.57 -4.74
C ALA A 13 7.52 8.28 -5.07
N MET A 14 6.71 7.79 -4.12
CA MET A 14 5.86 6.62 -4.27
C MET A 14 4.41 7.02 -4.02
N ALA A 15 3.57 7.06 -5.06
CA ALA A 15 2.18 7.48 -4.96
C ALA A 15 1.24 6.32 -4.64
N ALA A 16 0.41 6.51 -3.62
CA ALA A 16 -0.62 5.55 -3.24
C ALA A 16 -1.62 5.29 -4.39
N PRO A 17 -2.20 4.08 -4.51
CA PRO A 17 -3.26 3.82 -5.49
C PRO A 17 -4.45 4.79 -5.39
N ALA A 18 -4.76 5.27 -4.18
CA ALA A 18 -5.81 6.27 -3.94
C ALA A 18 -5.51 7.67 -4.50
N THR A 19 -4.34 7.89 -5.10
CA THR A 19 -3.96 9.18 -5.69
C THR A 19 -4.70 9.44 -7.01
N GLU A 20 -4.96 8.39 -7.77
CA GLU A 20 -5.70 8.47 -9.03
C GLU A 20 -7.14 8.94 -8.78
N GLY A 21 -7.61 9.94 -9.53
CA GLY A 21 -8.95 10.52 -9.39
C GLY A 21 -9.17 11.41 -8.15
N GLN A 22 -8.19 11.54 -7.24
CA GLN A 22 -8.34 12.33 -6.00
C GLN A 22 -8.33 13.85 -6.24
N PHE A 23 -7.73 14.30 -7.33
CA PHE A 23 -7.48 15.73 -7.61
C PHE A 23 -8.15 16.25 -8.89
N GLY A 24 -9.08 15.49 -9.45
CA GLY A 24 -9.77 15.75 -10.70
C GLY A 24 -9.59 14.61 -11.70
N ASP A 25 -10.55 14.42 -12.57
CA ASP A 25 -10.55 13.32 -13.55
C ASP A 25 -9.48 13.51 -14.64
N ASP A 26 -9.00 14.72 -14.82
CA ASP A 26 -7.96 15.13 -15.76
C ASP A 26 -6.54 15.07 -15.16
N ILE A 27 -6.43 14.82 -13.84
CA ILE A 27 -5.16 14.69 -13.14
C ILE A 27 -4.78 13.21 -13.06
N THR A 28 -3.91 12.80 -13.96
CA THR A 28 -3.43 11.42 -14.09
C THR A 28 -2.18 11.16 -13.23
N MET A 29 -1.76 9.90 -13.15
CA MET A 29 -0.47 9.55 -12.52
C MET A 29 0.72 10.18 -13.25
N ASN A 30 0.60 10.46 -14.55
CA ASN A 30 1.63 11.20 -15.29
C ASN A 30 1.70 12.68 -14.87
N SER A 31 0.56 13.30 -14.56
CA SER A 31 0.51 14.64 -13.94
C SER A 31 1.29 14.67 -12.62
N TRP A 32 1.08 13.64 -11.78
CA TRP A 32 1.80 13.48 -10.51
C TRP A 32 3.30 13.29 -10.72
N LYS A 33 3.70 12.42 -11.65
CA LYS A 33 5.11 12.19 -12.00
C LYS A 33 5.81 13.50 -12.36
N LYS A 34 5.25 14.26 -13.30
CA LYS A 34 5.78 15.56 -13.71
C LYS A 34 5.87 16.57 -12.57
N ALA A 35 4.84 16.62 -11.72
CA ALA A 35 4.83 17.50 -10.56
C ALA A 35 5.89 17.09 -9.52
N MET A 36 6.10 15.79 -9.28
CA MET A 36 7.12 15.32 -8.34
C MET A 36 8.54 15.59 -8.86
N GLU A 37 8.78 15.40 -10.16
CA GLU A 37 10.05 15.78 -10.81
C GLU A 37 10.29 17.31 -10.66
N ALA A 38 9.27 18.14 -10.87
CA ALA A 38 9.37 19.59 -10.67
C ALA A 38 9.56 19.99 -9.20
N VAL A 39 9.04 19.23 -8.25
CA VAL A 39 9.32 19.39 -6.81
C VAL A 39 10.77 19.06 -6.48
N GLY A 40 11.42 18.21 -7.26
CA GLY A 40 12.83 17.82 -7.13
C GLY A 40 13.04 16.38 -6.65
N PHE A 41 12.05 15.51 -6.84
CA PHE A 41 12.26 14.06 -6.72
C PHE A 41 13.01 13.54 -7.95
N ASP A 42 13.90 12.56 -7.75
CA ASP A 42 14.70 11.94 -8.81
C ASP A 42 13.93 10.87 -9.60
N GLY A 43 12.79 10.42 -9.08
CA GLY A 43 11.92 9.48 -9.76
C GLY A 43 10.57 9.33 -9.08
N PHE A 44 9.66 8.62 -9.75
CA PHE A 44 8.29 8.42 -9.33
C PHE A 44 7.83 6.99 -9.60
N PHE A 45 7.13 6.38 -8.65
CA PHE A 45 6.58 5.03 -8.74
C PHE A 45 5.13 4.98 -8.30
N GLU A 46 4.32 4.16 -8.97
CA GLU A 46 2.98 3.79 -8.53
C GLU A 46 3.04 2.69 -7.47
N VAL A 47 2.47 2.92 -6.31
CA VAL A 47 2.40 1.88 -5.26
C VAL A 47 1.37 0.79 -5.58
N GLY A 48 0.54 0.98 -6.61
CA GLY A 48 -0.26 -0.08 -7.20
C GLY A 48 0.57 -1.30 -7.62
N LEU A 49 1.79 -1.10 -8.13
CA LEU A 49 2.74 -2.18 -8.41
C LEU A 49 3.04 -3.02 -7.16
N GLY A 50 3.23 -2.36 -6.01
CA GLY A 50 3.36 -3.06 -4.73
C GLY A 50 2.09 -3.79 -4.32
N GLY A 51 0.91 -3.28 -4.72
CA GLY A 51 -0.37 -3.96 -4.55
C GLY A 51 -0.42 -5.30 -5.30
N ASP A 52 0.02 -5.32 -6.55
CA ASP A 52 0.13 -6.54 -7.34
C ASP A 52 1.10 -7.55 -6.69
N MET A 53 2.27 -7.09 -6.23
CA MET A 53 3.23 -7.92 -5.53
C MET A 53 2.66 -8.48 -4.22
N THR A 54 2.05 -7.63 -3.39
CA THR A 54 1.44 -8.03 -2.12
C THR A 54 0.32 -9.04 -2.34
N ALA A 55 -0.53 -8.83 -3.37
CA ALA A 55 -1.62 -9.74 -3.69
C ALA A 55 -1.13 -11.14 -4.06
N ALA A 56 -0.03 -11.24 -4.81
CA ALA A 56 0.56 -12.52 -5.19
C ALA A 56 1.04 -13.30 -3.95
N TYR A 57 1.77 -12.66 -3.06
CA TYR A 57 2.24 -13.31 -1.81
C TYR A 57 1.10 -13.62 -0.83
N GLU A 58 0.12 -12.72 -0.68
CA GLU A 58 -1.06 -13.01 0.14
C GLU A 58 -1.88 -14.17 -0.43
N ALA A 59 -1.93 -14.33 -1.75
CA ALA A 59 -2.61 -15.45 -2.41
C ALA A 59 -1.98 -16.79 -2.02
N GLU A 60 -0.65 -16.89 -2.03
CA GLU A 60 0.07 -18.08 -1.59
C GLU A 60 -0.24 -18.42 -0.11
N GLU A 61 -0.15 -17.42 0.80
CA GLU A 61 -0.51 -17.62 2.21
C GLU A 61 -1.97 -18.04 2.40
N TRP A 62 -2.89 -17.49 1.61
CA TRP A 62 -4.31 -17.84 1.68
C TRP A 62 -4.56 -19.26 1.20
N ALA A 63 -3.90 -19.68 0.12
CA ALA A 63 -3.99 -21.04 -0.38
C ALA A 63 -3.51 -22.08 0.66
N GLU A 64 -2.40 -21.80 1.33
CA GLU A 64 -1.87 -22.66 2.40
C GLU A 64 -2.83 -22.68 3.60
N ALA A 65 -3.27 -21.54 4.09
CA ALA A 65 -4.17 -21.44 5.22
C ALA A 65 -5.51 -22.13 4.95
N TYR A 66 -6.04 -22.01 3.74
CA TYR A 66 -7.27 -22.70 3.33
C TYR A 66 -7.15 -24.21 3.37
N LYS A 67 -6.04 -24.77 2.87
CA LYS A 67 -5.74 -26.21 2.94
C LYS A 67 -5.66 -26.73 4.40
N GLU A 68 -5.26 -25.85 5.31
CA GLU A 68 -5.16 -26.16 6.75
C GLU A 68 -6.45 -25.84 7.54
N GLY A 69 -7.52 -25.35 6.88
CA GLY A 69 -8.75 -24.92 7.53
C GLY A 69 -8.60 -23.66 8.41
N LYS A 70 -7.55 -22.88 8.21
CA LYS A 70 -7.26 -21.66 8.96
C LYS A 70 -7.89 -20.43 8.30
N LYS A 71 -8.21 -19.45 9.13
CA LYS A 71 -8.66 -18.12 8.67
C LYS A 71 -7.46 -17.21 8.46
N LYS A 72 -7.52 -16.33 7.46
CA LYS A 72 -6.52 -15.30 7.22
C LYS A 72 -7.17 -13.92 7.03
N VAL A 73 -6.48 -12.90 7.51
CA VAL A 73 -6.83 -11.48 7.29
C VAL A 73 -5.63 -10.75 6.69
N THR A 74 -5.89 -9.77 5.84
CA THR A 74 -4.84 -9.02 5.16
C THR A 74 -3.98 -8.18 6.11
N SER A 75 -2.72 -7.95 5.76
CA SER A 75 -1.77 -7.09 6.49
C SER A 75 -1.54 -5.72 5.88
N CYS A 76 -2.04 -5.45 4.68
CA CYS A 76 -1.71 -4.25 3.90
C CYS A 76 -2.16 -2.92 4.52
N CYS A 77 -3.14 -2.94 5.45
CA CYS A 77 -3.68 -1.76 6.13
C CYS A 77 -3.15 -1.66 7.58
N PRO A 78 -2.20 -0.77 7.90
CA PRO A 78 -1.65 -0.67 9.25
C PRO A 78 -2.69 -0.24 10.29
N ALA A 79 -3.72 0.50 9.93
CA ALA A 79 -4.81 0.85 10.84
C ALA A 79 -5.61 -0.40 11.23
N PHE A 80 -5.90 -1.29 10.27
CA PHE A 80 -6.58 -2.56 10.53
C PHE A 80 -5.71 -3.50 11.36
N VAL A 81 -4.45 -3.67 11.02
CA VAL A 81 -3.48 -4.49 11.77
C VAL A 81 -3.38 -4.03 13.22
N ASN A 82 -3.28 -2.72 13.45
CA ASN A 82 -3.24 -2.16 14.81
C ASN A 82 -4.57 -2.40 15.55
N MET A 83 -5.71 -2.28 14.87
CA MET A 83 -7.02 -2.59 15.47
C MET A 83 -7.09 -4.06 15.91
N VAL A 84 -6.67 -5.00 15.07
CA VAL A 84 -6.65 -6.43 15.43
C VAL A 84 -5.72 -6.66 16.61
N ARG A 85 -4.48 -6.20 16.56
CA ARG A 85 -3.48 -6.41 17.62
C ARG A 85 -3.90 -5.84 18.99
N HIS A 86 -4.62 -4.71 19.00
CA HIS A 86 -5.02 -4.05 20.25
C HIS A 86 -6.37 -4.51 20.79
N HIS A 87 -7.30 -4.88 19.92
CA HIS A 87 -8.68 -5.17 20.35
C HIS A 87 -9.08 -6.64 20.16
N PHE A 88 -8.31 -7.41 19.37
CA PHE A 88 -8.56 -8.81 19.06
C PHE A 88 -7.23 -9.58 19.04
N PRO A 89 -6.44 -9.54 20.14
CA PRO A 89 -5.09 -10.15 20.15
C PRO A 89 -5.11 -11.64 19.86
N GLU A 90 -6.21 -12.35 20.13
CA GLU A 90 -6.43 -13.76 19.81
C GLU A 90 -6.45 -14.04 18.30
N LEU A 91 -6.73 -13.02 17.47
CA LEU A 91 -6.72 -13.10 16.01
C LEU A 91 -5.40 -12.60 15.39
N ALA A 92 -4.43 -12.20 16.19
CA ALA A 92 -3.18 -11.63 15.69
C ALA A 92 -2.40 -12.59 14.77
N ASP A 93 -2.46 -13.89 15.06
CA ASP A 93 -1.79 -14.93 14.26
C ASP A 93 -2.48 -15.20 12.91
N ASN A 94 -3.70 -14.71 12.75
CA ASN A 94 -4.42 -14.80 11.49
C ASN A 94 -4.03 -13.67 10.51
N ILE A 95 -3.31 -12.64 10.97
CA ILE A 95 -2.84 -11.57 10.09
C ILE A 95 -1.81 -12.13 9.13
N SER A 96 -1.93 -11.79 7.84
CA SER A 96 -0.92 -12.12 6.82
C SER A 96 0.45 -11.59 7.23
N THR A 97 1.50 -12.33 6.92
CA THR A 97 2.89 -11.93 7.16
C THR A 97 3.45 -11.10 6.01
N THR A 98 2.69 -10.99 4.92
CA THR A 98 3.07 -10.24 3.72
C THR A 98 3.21 -8.75 4.03
N ILE A 99 4.27 -8.15 3.50
CA ILE A 99 4.52 -6.71 3.64
C ILE A 99 3.51 -5.87 2.84
N SER A 100 3.30 -4.63 3.27
CA SER A 100 2.38 -3.74 2.58
C SER A 100 2.90 -3.32 1.20
N PRO A 101 2.00 -2.88 0.28
CA PRO A 101 2.39 -2.31 -1.01
C PRO A 101 3.44 -1.20 -0.93
N MET A 102 3.36 -0.36 0.09
CA MET A 102 4.35 0.70 0.35
C MET A 102 5.75 0.12 0.59
N ALA A 103 5.85 -0.87 1.47
CA ALA A 103 7.12 -1.53 1.79
C ALA A 103 7.64 -2.34 0.59
N ALA A 104 6.75 -2.98 -0.18
CA ALA A 104 7.13 -3.76 -1.37
C ALA A 104 7.80 -2.87 -2.44
N VAL A 105 7.20 -1.71 -2.78
CA VAL A 105 7.80 -0.77 -3.74
C VAL A 105 9.09 -0.15 -3.19
N SER A 106 9.14 0.19 -1.91
CA SER A 106 10.39 0.69 -1.30
C SER A 106 11.53 -0.33 -1.41
N ARG A 107 11.26 -1.60 -1.12
CA ARG A 107 12.26 -2.68 -1.30
C ARG A 107 12.70 -2.83 -2.75
N LEU A 108 11.76 -2.74 -3.69
CA LEU A 108 12.06 -2.80 -5.13
C LEU A 108 13.02 -1.67 -5.55
N ILE A 109 12.77 -0.43 -5.07
CA ILE A 109 13.62 0.72 -5.34
C ILE A 109 15.01 0.50 -4.69
N LYS A 110 15.06 0.15 -3.41
CA LYS A 110 16.29 -0.04 -2.65
C LYS A 110 17.12 -1.24 -3.14
N ALA A 111 16.49 -2.23 -3.76
CA ALA A 111 17.21 -3.34 -4.40
C ALA A 111 18.01 -2.88 -5.65
N LYS A 112 17.52 -1.84 -6.34
CA LYS A 112 18.20 -1.24 -7.51
C LYS A 112 19.16 -0.11 -7.10
N ASP A 113 18.83 0.59 -6.04
CA ASP A 113 19.56 1.74 -5.51
C ASP A 113 19.55 1.69 -3.98
N PRO A 114 20.56 1.04 -3.37
CA PRO A 114 20.61 0.84 -1.91
C PRO A 114 20.66 2.15 -1.09
N GLU A 115 21.14 3.24 -1.67
CA GLU A 115 21.22 4.57 -1.05
C GLU A 115 19.95 5.42 -1.32
N ALA A 116 18.95 4.85 -1.98
CA ALA A 116 17.70 5.57 -2.28
C ALA A 116 16.94 5.95 -1.02
N VAL A 117 16.46 7.19 -0.99
CA VAL A 117 15.48 7.67 -0.03
C VAL A 117 14.09 7.57 -0.66
N THR A 118 13.19 6.84 -0.03
CA THR A 118 11.84 6.59 -0.52
C THR A 118 10.80 7.35 0.28
N VAL A 119 9.93 8.09 -0.41
CA VAL A 119 8.90 8.94 0.19
C VAL A 119 7.53 8.51 -0.30
N PHE A 120 6.74 7.90 0.58
CA PHE A 120 5.37 7.52 0.26
C PHE A 120 4.45 8.74 0.35
N ILE A 121 3.57 8.90 -0.65
CA ILE A 121 2.57 9.96 -0.74
C ILE A 121 1.18 9.33 -0.79
N GLY A 122 0.33 9.64 0.20
CA GLY A 122 -1.00 9.03 0.25
C GLY A 122 -1.91 9.62 1.34
N PRO A 123 -3.17 9.18 1.44
CA PRO A 123 -4.14 9.76 2.37
C PRO A 123 -3.99 9.28 3.81
N CYS A 124 -3.26 8.20 4.05
CA CYS A 124 -3.34 7.43 5.30
C CYS A 124 -2.30 7.85 6.33
N ILE A 125 -2.75 8.40 7.47
CA ILE A 125 -1.87 8.76 8.60
C ILE A 125 -1.25 7.52 9.25
N ALA A 126 -1.94 6.37 9.27
CA ALA A 126 -1.42 5.15 9.87
C ALA A 126 -0.15 4.62 9.15
N LYS A 127 0.09 5.00 7.89
CA LYS A 127 1.34 4.73 7.19
C LYS A 127 2.55 5.39 7.85
N LYS A 128 2.35 6.49 8.59
CA LYS A 128 3.43 7.11 9.39
C LYS A 128 3.85 6.24 10.57
N SER A 129 2.95 5.45 11.14
CA SER A 129 3.31 4.48 12.18
C SER A 129 3.97 3.23 11.60
N GLU A 130 3.56 2.82 10.40
CA GLU A 130 4.19 1.68 9.72
C GLU A 130 5.64 1.97 9.34
N VAL A 131 5.93 3.19 8.86
CA VAL A 131 7.28 3.56 8.41
C VAL A 131 8.32 3.56 9.54
N VAL A 132 7.89 3.75 10.78
CA VAL A 132 8.78 3.70 11.96
C VAL A 132 8.87 2.31 12.59
N ASP A 133 8.14 1.31 12.08
CA ASP A 133 8.23 -0.07 12.54
C ASP A 133 9.55 -0.70 12.08
N GLN A 134 10.48 -0.84 13.02
CA GLN A 134 11.81 -1.40 12.76
C GLN A 134 11.80 -2.88 12.35
N LYS A 135 10.66 -3.57 12.49
CA LYS A 135 10.51 -4.97 12.06
C LYS A 135 10.34 -5.10 10.55
N ILE A 136 9.99 -4.01 9.86
CA ILE A 136 9.80 -3.99 8.40
C ILE A 136 11.09 -3.46 7.77
N GLU A 137 12.03 -4.36 7.51
CA GLU A 137 13.27 -4.04 6.83
C GLU A 137 13.01 -3.57 5.40
N GLY A 138 13.73 -2.53 4.96
CA GLY A 138 13.58 -1.94 3.62
C GLY A 138 12.27 -1.16 3.40
N ASN A 139 11.58 -0.79 4.49
CA ASN A 139 10.38 0.06 4.44
C ASN A 139 10.66 1.44 3.83
N ALA A 140 9.62 2.20 3.52
CA ALA A 140 9.73 3.61 3.13
C ALA A 140 10.46 4.42 4.21
N ASP A 141 11.19 5.45 3.81
CA ASP A 141 11.91 6.31 4.76
C ASP A 141 11.00 7.40 5.31
N TYR A 142 10.11 7.92 4.47
CA TYR A 142 9.17 8.99 4.84
C TYR A 142 7.77 8.74 4.30
N VAL A 143 6.78 9.32 5.00
CA VAL A 143 5.38 9.33 4.59
C VAL A 143 4.88 10.76 4.59
N LEU A 144 4.35 11.22 3.46
CA LEU A 144 3.67 12.49 3.30
C LEU A 144 2.18 12.27 3.01
N THR A 145 1.34 12.99 3.72
CA THR A 145 -0.08 13.10 3.38
C THR A 145 -0.27 14.03 2.19
N TYR A 146 -1.45 13.96 1.55
CA TYR A 146 -1.77 14.89 0.45
C TYR A 146 -1.71 16.36 0.88
N SER A 147 -2.06 16.67 2.13
CA SER A 147 -1.95 18.04 2.64
C SER A 147 -0.49 18.50 2.73
N GLU A 148 0.40 17.60 3.18
CA GLU A 148 1.83 17.90 3.33
C GLU A 148 2.51 18.07 1.96
N ILE A 149 2.29 17.16 1.01
CA ILE A 149 2.88 17.30 -0.32
C ILE A 149 2.35 18.54 -1.07
N ARG A 150 1.05 18.87 -0.91
CA ARG A 150 0.49 20.10 -1.47
C ARG A 150 1.13 21.36 -0.88
N ALA A 151 1.46 21.36 0.41
CA ALA A 151 2.19 22.47 1.03
C ALA A 151 3.59 22.64 0.43
N ILE A 152 4.30 21.52 0.20
CA ILE A 152 5.62 21.52 -0.44
C ILE A 152 5.50 22.04 -1.89
N MET A 153 4.54 21.52 -2.68
CA MET A 153 4.29 21.96 -4.05
C MET A 153 4.00 23.46 -4.11
N LYS A 154 3.13 23.96 -3.21
CA LYS A 154 2.83 25.39 -3.10
C LYS A 154 4.08 26.21 -2.80
N ALA A 155 4.92 25.78 -1.87
CA ALA A 155 6.16 26.46 -1.51
C ALA A 155 7.15 26.51 -2.69
N LYS A 156 7.10 25.54 -3.59
CA LYS A 156 7.93 25.47 -4.80
C LYS A 156 7.26 26.03 -6.06
N SER A 157 6.04 26.57 -5.93
CA SER A 157 5.24 27.07 -7.06
C SER A 157 4.97 26.01 -8.14
N VAL A 158 4.81 24.75 -7.73
CA VAL A 158 4.46 23.62 -8.59
C VAL A 158 2.96 23.37 -8.50
N ALA A 159 2.28 23.23 -9.65
CA ALA A 159 0.89 22.82 -9.75
C ALA A 159 0.77 21.41 -10.36
N LEU A 160 -0.36 20.75 -10.11
CA LEU A 160 -0.77 19.58 -10.89
C LEU A 160 -1.43 20.07 -12.16
N GLU A 161 -0.84 19.73 -13.29
CA GLU A 161 -1.37 20.09 -14.61
C GLU A 161 -2.06 18.87 -15.23
N PRO A 162 -3.20 19.06 -15.92
CA PRO A 162 -3.86 18.01 -16.68
C PRO A 162 -2.90 17.33 -17.66
N ASP A 163 -3.02 16.01 -17.79
CA ASP A 163 -2.21 15.25 -18.74
C ASP A 163 -3.03 14.08 -19.31
N GLU A 164 -3.17 14.04 -20.60
CA GLU A 164 -3.90 13.00 -21.33
C GLU A 164 -3.10 11.68 -21.44
N ASN A 165 -1.79 11.72 -21.21
CA ASN A 165 -0.96 10.53 -21.30
C ASN A 165 -1.15 9.68 -20.04
N SER A 166 -1.41 8.40 -20.24
CA SER A 166 -1.45 7.44 -19.15
C SER A 166 -0.03 7.01 -18.76
N TYR A 167 0.29 7.14 -17.48
CA TYR A 167 1.43 6.45 -16.87
C TYR A 167 0.90 5.23 -16.13
N GLN A 168 1.42 4.06 -16.44
CA GLN A 168 0.92 2.83 -15.84
C GLN A 168 2.09 1.88 -15.57
N GLU A 169 2.32 1.56 -14.31
CA GLU A 169 3.27 0.53 -13.86
C GLU A 169 2.54 -0.67 -13.24
N SER A 170 1.33 -0.48 -12.73
CA SER A 170 0.55 -1.48 -12.02
C SER A 170 -0.61 -2.01 -12.86
N SER A 171 -1.10 -3.19 -12.49
CA SER A 171 -2.32 -3.76 -13.06
C SER A 171 -3.57 -2.97 -12.63
N VAL A 172 -4.70 -3.27 -13.26
CA VAL A 172 -6.01 -2.73 -12.83
C VAL A 172 -6.32 -3.13 -11.38
N TYR A 173 -5.89 -4.30 -10.95
CA TYR A 173 -6.08 -4.78 -9.58
C TYR A 173 -5.21 -4.02 -8.59
N GLY A 174 -3.94 -3.78 -8.92
CA GLY A 174 -3.04 -2.96 -8.13
C GLY A 174 -3.54 -1.52 -7.98
N LYS A 175 -4.04 -0.91 -9.06
CA LYS A 175 -4.66 0.42 -9.03
C LYS A 175 -5.90 0.48 -8.13
N ARG A 176 -6.73 -0.56 -8.15
CA ARG A 176 -7.94 -0.67 -7.33
C ARG A 176 -7.70 -1.18 -5.90
N PHE A 177 -6.46 -1.40 -5.52
CA PHE A 177 -6.10 -1.93 -4.21
C PHE A 177 -6.64 -1.10 -3.03
N ALA A 178 -6.78 0.22 -3.24
CA ALA A 178 -7.34 1.14 -2.24
C ALA A 178 -8.89 1.15 -2.19
N ASN A 179 -9.57 0.50 -3.12
CA ASN A 179 -11.04 0.43 -3.13
C ASN A 179 -11.55 -0.59 -2.12
N ALA A 180 -12.80 -0.41 -1.66
CA ALA A 180 -13.46 -1.40 -0.82
C ALA A 180 -13.51 -2.77 -1.54
N GLY A 181 -12.93 -3.80 -0.93
CA GLY A 181 -12.79 -5.12 -1.51
C GLY A 181 -11.71 -5.25 -2.60
N GLY A 182 -10.92 -4.19 -2.86
CA GLY A 182 -9.87 -4.20 -3.89
C GLY A 182 -8.76 -5.20 -3.59
N VAL A 183 -8.31 -5.28 -2.34
CA VAL A 183 -7.32 -6.28 -1.89
C VAL A 183 -7.82 -7.69 -2.16
N THR A 184 -9.06 -7.98 -1.73
CA THR A 184 -9.67 -9.29 -1.97
C THR A 184 -9.76 -9.63 -3.45
N ALA A 185 -10.15 -8.66 -4.29
CA ALA A 185 -10.24 -8.88 -5.74
C ALA A 185 -8.87 -9.18 -6.35
N ALA A 186 -7.82 -8.50 -5.89
CA ALA A 186 -6.45 -8.74 -6.35
C ALA A 186 -5.94 -10.13 -5.91
N VAL A 187 -6.15 -10.52 -4.65
CA VAL A 187 -5.77 -11.85 -4.15
C VAL A 187 -6.51 -12.97 -4.88
N LEU A 188 -7.83 -12.84 -5.05
CA LEU A 188 -8.62 -13.84 -5.80
C LEU A 188 -8.20 -13.94 -7.27
N GLN A 189 -7.78 -12.84 -7.89
CA GLN A 189 -7.24 -12.88 -9.24
C GLN A 189 -5.90 -13.61 -9.28
N SER A 190 -5.01 -13.35 -8.33
CA SER A 190 -3.72 -14.06 -8.23
C SER A 190 -3.91 -15.56 -8.02
N LEU A 191 -4.84 -15.97 -7.15
CA LEU A 191 -5.19 -17.38 -6.96
C LEU A 191 -5.70 -18.04 -8.24
N LYS A 192 -6.54 -17.33 -8.99
CA LYS A 192 -7.04 -17.82 -10.28
C LYS A 192 -5.93 -17.96 -11.33
N GLU A 193 -4.96 -17.06 -11.34
CA GLU A 193 -3.80 -17.11 -12.24
C GLU A 193 -2.83 -18.24 -11.87
N SER A 194 -2.78 -18.60 -10.59
CA SER A 194 -1.98 -19.75 -10.09
C SER A 194 -2.70 -21.09 -10.19
N GLU A 195 -3.90 -21.13 -10.78
CA GLU A 195 -4.76 -22.34 -10.90
C GLU A 195 -5.14 -22.96 -9.53
N ASP A 196 -5.03 -22.19 -8.43
CA ASP A 196 -5.51 -22.60 -7.11
C ASP A 196 -7.02 -22.32 -7.01
N GLU A 197 -7.84 -23.37 -7.11
CA GLU A 197 -9.28 -23.27 -6.88
C GLU A 197 -9.56 -23.22 -5.37
N ILE A 198 -9.90 -22.04 -4.86
CA ILE A 198 -10.30 -21.83 -3.48
C ILE A 198 -11.74 -21.33 -3.42
N ASP A 199 -12.64 -22.15 -2.87
CA ASP A 199 -14.02 -21.75 -2.54
C ASP A 199 -14.06 -21.17 -1.12
N ALA A 200 -13.35 -20.06 -0.91
CA ALA A 200 -13.28 -19.42 0.39
C ALA A 200 -14.45 -18.43 0.59
N LYS A 201 -15.05 -18.48 1.76
CA LYS A 201 -16.04 -17.48 2.18
C LYS A 201 -15.32 -16.15 2.45
N VAL A 202 -15.60 -15.14 1.64
CA VAL A 202 -14.95 -13.83 1.72
C VAL A 202 -15.85 -12.81 2.37
N CYS A 203 -15.37 -12.15 3.42
CA CYS A 203 -16.02 -11.00 4.05
C CYS A 203 -15.35 -9.70 3.59
N LYS A 204 -16.14 -8.82 2.96
CA LYS A 204 -15.69 -7.48 2.57
C LYS A 204 -16.21 -6.49 3.60
N CYS A 205 -15.30 -5.72 4.21
CA CYS A 205 -15.65 -4.75 5.22
C CYS A 205 -15.19 -3.35 4.81
N ASN A 206 -16.04 -2.36 5.04
CA ASN A 206 -15.74 -0.96 4.80
C ASN A 206 -15.89 -0.15 6.09
N GLY A 207 -14.77 0.40 6.58
CA GLY A 207 -14.71 1.14 7.82
C GLY A 207 -14.60 0.27 9.09
N ALA A 208 -14.22 0.91 10.19
CA ALA A 208 -13.87 0.22 11.44
C ALA A 208 -15.03 -0.57 12.07
N ALA A 209 -16.27 -0.09 11.93
CA ALA A 209 -17.44 -0.76 12.51
C ALA A 209 -17.73 -2.10 11.83
N GLU A 210 -17.70 -2.14 10.50
CA GLU A 210 -17.91 -3.39 9.75
C GLU A 210 -16.76 -4.37 9.98
N CYS A 211 -15.50 -3.87 9.98
CA CYS A 211 -14.34 -4.70 10.30
C CYS A 211 -14.45 -5.32 11.69
N LYS A 212 -14.84 -4.54 12.70
CA LYS A 212 -15.03 -5.05 14.06
C LYS A 212 -16.12 -6.14 14.09
N ASN A 213 -17.26 -5.89 13.46
CA ASN A 213 -18.34 -6.88 13.41
C ASN A 213 -17.89 -8.16 12.71
N CYS A 214 -17.23 -8.05 11.57
CA CYS A 214 -16.70 -9.21 10.86
C CYS A 214 -15.73 -10.03 11.72
N LEU A 215 -14.82 -9.40 12.45
CA LEU A 215 -13.88 -10.07 13.35
C LEU A 215 -14.59 -10.79 14.49
N LEU A 216 -15.62 -10.18 15.10
CA LEU A 216 -16.42 -10.79 16.16
C LEU A 216 -17.19 -12.04 15.66
N TYR A 217 -17.85 -11.93 14.51
CA TYR A 217 -18.61 -13.06 13.94
C TYR A 217 -17.73 -14.17 13.39
N THR A 218 -16.47 -13.90 13.04
CA THR A 218 -15.54 -14.95 12.63
C THR A 218 -14.92 -15.69 13.79
N SER A 219 -14.90 -15.13 15.01
CA SER A 219 -14.50 -15.84 16.23
C SER A 219 -15.59 -16.82 16.71
N ASP A 220 -16.86 -16.47 16.54
CA ASP A 220 -18.00 -17.26 17.03
C ASP A 220 -18.49 -18.35 16.03
N ALA A 221 -17.98 -18.37 14.81
CA ALA A 221 -18.39 -19.33 13.76
C ALA A 221 -17.63 -20.68 13.83
N ALA A 222 -17.07 -21.01 14.98
CA ALA A 222 -16.34 -22.27 15.22
C ALA A 222 -17.18 -23.32 15.99
N ASP A 223 -18.51 -23.10 16.15
CA ASP A 223 -19.47 -24.10 16.67
C ASP A 223 -20.41 -24.60 15.57
#